data_0377f2f03b614890df4acb52406a05eb
#
_entry.id   0377f2f03b614890df4acb52406a05eb
#
_cell.length_a   1.000
_cell.length_b   1.000
_cell.length_c   1.000
_cell.angle_alpha   90.00
_cell.angle_beta   90.00
_cell.angle_gamma   90.00
#
_symmetry.space_group_name_H-M   'P 1'
#
loop_
_entity.id
_entity.type
_entity.pdbx_description
1 polymer ?
#
loop_
_entity_poly.entity_id
_entity_poly.type
_entity_poly.pdbx_seq_one_letter_code
_entity_poly.pdbx_strand_id
1 'polypeptide(L)'
;MREPDFLNHFLKKGYFKKHAKAVLALSGGLDSMFLFKVLSTYQKELEIELILAHVNHKQRIESDWEEKELRKLAAEAELPIYISNFSGEFSEARARNFRYDFFQEVMKKTGATALVTAHHADDQVETILMRLIRGTRLRYLSGIKEKQVVGEIEIIRPFLHFQKKDFPSIFHFEDTSNQENHYFRNRIRNSYLPELEKENPRFRDAILGIGNEILDYDLAIAELSNNINVEDLQQLFSYSESTQRVLLQTYLNRFPDLTLTKAQFAEVQQILKSKSQYRHPIKNGYELIKEYQQFQICKISPQADEKEDELVLHYQNQVAYQGYLFSFGLPLEGESIQQIPVSRET
;
A
#
# COMPACT_ATOMS: atom_id res chain seq x y z
N MET A 1 9.89 19.93 -21.40
CA MET A 1 9.89 18.69 -22.25
C MET A 1 8.69 18.74 -23.18
N ARG A 2 8.70 18.00 -24.30
CA ARG A 2 7.58 17.89 -25.25
C ARG A 2 6.80 16.60 -24.98
N GLU A 3 5.53 16.54 -25.36
CA GLU A 3 4.65 15.36 -25.14
C GLU A 3 5.28 14.04 -25.62
N PRO A 4 5.94 13.95 -26.79
CA PRO A 4 6.60 12.73 -27.24
C PRO A 4 7.69 12.21 -26.30
N ASP A 5 8.32 13.09 -25.52
CA ASP A 5 9.36 12.68 -24.57
C ASP A 5 8.75 11.86 -23.41
N PHE A 6 7.53 12.24 -22.97
CA PHE A 6 6.77 11.50 -21.97
C PHE A 6 6.26 10.16 -22.51
N LEU A 7 5.74 10.13 -23.76
CA LEU A 7 5.34 8.89 -24.42
C LEU A 7 6.50 7.90 -24.48
N ASN A 8 7.67 8.34 -24.95
CA ASN A 8 8.86 7.50 -25.03
C ASN A 8 9.25 6.92 -23.67
N HIS A 9 9.15 7.73 -22.61
CA HIS A 9 9.38 7.26 -21.25
C HIS A 9 8.35 6.18 -20.84
N PHE A 10 7.05 6.41 -21.11
CA PHE A 10 5.99 5.45 -20.74
C PHE A 10 6.15 4.11 -21.48
N LEU A 11 6.50 4.15 -22.77
CA LEU A 11 6.78 2.96 -23.57
C LEU A 11 8.02 2.20 -23.05
N LYS A 12 9.12 2.93 -22.78
CA LYS A 12 10.35 2.35 -22.23
C LYS A 12 10.11 1.66 -20.88
N LYS A 13 9.32 2.27 -20.01
CA LYS A 13 8.95 1.71 -18.70
C LYS A 13 7.90 0.59 -18.78
N GLY A 14 7.20 0.48 -19.90
CA GLY A 14 6.17 -0.54 -20.12
C GLY A 14 5.04 -0.45 -19.08
N TYR A 15 4.59 0.76 -18.76
CA TYR A 15 3.58 0.96 -17.71
C TYR A 15 2.28 0.20 -17.99
N PHE A 16 1.88 0.12 -19.26
CA PHE A 16 0.56 -0.37 -19.65
C PHE A 16 0.57 -1.74 -20.31
N LYS A 17 1.72 -2.39 -20.50
CA LYS A 17 1.84 -3.67 -21.23
C LYS A 17 0.91 -4.81 -20.74
N LYS A 18 0.43 -4.73 -19.50
CA LYS A 18 -0.45 -5.73 -18.87
C LYS A 18 -1.89 -5.25 -18.73
N HIS A 19 -2.19 -4.04 -19.18
CA HIS A 19 -3.46 -3.37 -18.90
C HIS A 19 -4.12 -2.95 -20.20
N ALA A 20 -5.23 -3.58 -20.56
CA ALA A 20 -6.04 -3.15 -21.71
C ALA A 20 -6.87 -1.89 -21.38
N LYS A 21 -7.21 -1.67 -20.10
CA LYS A 21 -8.00 -0.56 -19.62
C LYS A 21 -7.34 0.12 -18.43
N ALA A 22 -7.32 1.46 -18.44
CA ALA A 22 -6.75 2.26 -17.38
C ALA A 22 -7.69 3.38 -16.94
N VAL A 23 -7.87 3.54 -15.63
CA VAL A 23 -8.61 4.66 -15.03
C VAL A 23 -7.64 5.76 -14.67
N LEU A 24 -7.82 6.96 -15.21
CA LEU A 24 -7.09 8.16 -14.82
C LEU A 24 -7.84 8.91 -13.71
N ALA A 25 -7.20 9.09 -12.57
CA ALA A 25 -7.66 9.98 -11.51
C ALA A 25 -7.46 11.45 -11.95
N LEU A 26 -8.54 12.09 -12.42
CA LEU A 26 -8.51 13.43 -12.99
C LEU A 26 -8.97 14.46 -11.95
N SER A 27 -8.04 15.22 -11.37
CA SER A 27 -8.37 16.26 -10.38
C SER A 27 -8.73 17.62 -11.00
N GLY A 28 -8.36 17.86 -12.26
CA GLY A 28 -8.51 19.14 -12.92
C GLY A 28 -7.31 20.08 -12.77
N GLY A 29 -6.39 19.83 -11.85
CA GLY A 29 -5.14 20.60 -11.73
C GLY A 29 -4.13 20.26 -12.83
N LEU A 30 -3.13 21.14 -13.02
CA LEU A 30 -2.14 21.08 -14.10
C LEU A 30 -1.59 19.68 -14.35
N ASP A 31 -1.14 19.00 -13.30
CA ASP A 31 -0.45 17.72 -13.41
C ASP A 31 -1.37 16.63 -13.97
N SER A 32 -2.61 16.57 -13.46
CA SER A 32 -3.62 15.60 -13.92
C SER A 32 -4.16 15.92 -15.31
N MET A 33 -4.31 17.20 -15.65
CA MET A 33 -4.73 17.64 -16.98
C MET A 33 -3.65 17.38 -18.03
N PHE A 34 -2.37 17.55 -17.67
CA PHE A 34 -1.29 17.22 -18.57
C PHE A 34 -1.18 15.70 -18.78
N LEU A 35 -1.34 14.91 -17.73
CA LEU A 35 -1.37 13.46 -17.86
C LEU A 35 -2.57 12.99 -18.72
N PHE A 36 -3.74 13.60 -18.53
CA PHE A 36 -4.92 13.38 -19.39
C PHE A 36 -4.59 13.66 -20.86
N LYS A 37 -3.97 14.80 -21.17
CA LYS A 37 -3.58 15.17 -22.52
C LYS A 37 -2.64 14.13 -23.15
N VAL A 38 -1.59 13.70 -22.43
CA VAL A 38 -0.64 12.70 -22.94
C VAL A 38 -1.34 11.36 -23.16
N LEU A 39 -2.10 10.87 -22.17
CA LEU A 39 -2.74 9.57 -22.28
C LEU A 39 -3.85 9.55 -23.36
N SER A 40 -4.67 10.60 -23.47
CA SER A 40 -5.72 10.67 -24.48
C SER A 40 -5.17 10.75 -25.91
N THR A 41 -4.06 11.49 -26.10
CA THR A 41 -3.41 11.63 -27.41
C THR A 41 -2.79 10.31 -27.88
N TYR A 42 -2.20 9.54 -26.97
CA TYR A 42 -1.37 8.37 -27.30
C TYR A 42 -1.99 7.03 -26.87
N GLN A 43 -3.32 6.94 -26.77
CA GLN A 43 -4.00 5.68 -26.38
C GLN A 43 -3.63 4.50 -27.28
N LYS A 44 -3.50 4.74 -28.59
CA LYS A 44 -3.18 3.69 -29.58
C LYS A 44 -1.77 3.17 -29.39
N GLU A 45 -0.80 4.07 -29.23
CA GLU A 45 0.60 3.73 -29.03
C GLU A 45 0.83 3.03 -27.67
N LEU A 46 0.04 3.38 -26.67
CA LEU A 46 0.07 2.77 -25.34
C LEU A 46 -0.79 1.51 -25.24
N GLU A 47 -1.60 1.22 -26.27
CA GLU A 47 -2.50 0.06 -26.33
C GLU A 47 -3.49 0.00 -25.16
N ILE A 48 -4.05 1.16 -24.76
CA ILE A 48 -4.99 1.27 -23.63
C ILE A 48 -6.32 1.88 -24.05
N GLU A 49 -7.39 1.45 -23.39
CA GLU A 49 -8.67 2.14 -23.31
C GLU A 49 -8.66 3.02 -22.06
N LEU A 50 -8.70 4.35 -22.27
CA LEU A 50 -8.63 5.31 -21.16
C LEU A 50 -10.03 5.64 -20.62
N ILE A 51 -10.17 5.60 -19.30
CA ILE A 51 -11.37 5.93 -18.56
C ILE A 51 -11.05 7.05 -17.59
N LEU A 52 -11.88 8.06 -17.47
CA LEU A 52 -11.66 9.18 -16.57
C LEU A 52 -12.47 9.00 -15.29
N ALA A 53 -11.87 9.34 -14.14
CA ALA A 53 -12.56 9.34 -12.85
C ALA A 53 -12.25 10.62 -12.08
N HIS A 54 -13.28 11.38 -11.70
CA HIS A 54 -13.17 12.64 -10.96
C HIS A 54 -13.97 12.57 -9.68
N VAL A 55 -13.41 13.11 -8.59
CA VAL A 55 -14.14 13.33 -7.33
C VAL A 55 -14.26 14.81 -7.09
N ASN A 56 -15.50 15.30 -7.12
CA ASN A 56 -15.82 16.66 -6.74
C ASN A 56 -15.98 16.74 -5.21
N HIS A 57 -15.08 17.45 -4.56
CA HIS A 57 -15.08 17.58 -3.10
C HIS A 57 -16.10 18.61 -2.56
N LYS A 58 -16.76 19.37 -3.43
CA LYS A 58 -17.77 20.40 -3.07
C LYS A 58 -17.26 21.41 -2.01
N GLN A 59 -15.95 21.69 -2.01
CA GLN A 59 -15.33 22.60 -1.05
C GLN A 59 -15.37 24.07 -1.51
N ARG A 60 -15.63 24.30 -2.78
CA ARG A 60 -15.64 25.62 -3.42
C ARG A 60 -16.84 25.74 -4.35
N ILE A 61 -17.31 26.97 -4.57
CA ILE A 61 -18.43 27.26 -5.49
C ILE A 61 -18.04 26.88 -6.93
N GLU A 62 -16.77 27.09 -7.30
CA GLU A 62 -16.22 26.82 -8.62
C GLU A 62 -16.18 25.32 -8.96
N SER A 63 -16.20 24.45 -7.95
CA SER A 63 -16.05 23.01 -8.16
C SER A 63 -17.14 22.39 -9.04
N ASP A 64 -18.34 22.96 -9.05
CA ASP A 64 -19.43 22.51 -9.92
C ASP A 64 -19.25 22.97 -11.38
N TRP A 65 -18.65 24.12 -11.58
CA TRP A 65 -18.25 24.57 -12.90
C TRP A 65 -17.07 23.75 -13.44
N GLU A 66 -16.06 23.51 -12.60
CA GLU A 66 -14.92 22.66 -12.93
C GLU A 66 -15.38 21.25 -13.37
N GLU A 67 -16.35 20.65 -12.66
CA GLU A 67 -16.96 19.37 -13.04
C GLU A 67 -17.61 19.42 -14.44
N LYS A 68 -18.36 20.48 -14.75
CA LYS A 68 -19.00 20.64 -16.05
C LYS A 68 -17.97 20.75 -17.18
N GLU A 69 -16.88 21.49 -16.97
CA GLU A 69 -15.82 21.60 -17.95
C GLU A 69 -15.07 20.26 -18.13
N LEU A 70 -14.84 19.49 -17.07
CA LEU A 70 -14.26 18.14 -17.21
C LEU A 70 -15.16 17.20 -18.01
N ARG A 71 -16.49 17.26 -17.82
CA ARG A 71 -17.45 16.48 -18.64
C ARG A 71 -17.39 16.87 -20.12
N LYS A 72 -17.26 18.17 -20.41
CA LYS A 72 -17.12 18.68 -21.76
C LYS A 72 -15.81 18.20 -22.40
N LEU A 73 -14.69 18.33 -21.72
CA LEU A 73 -13.40 17.86 -22.21
C LEU A 73 -13.39 16.33 -22.44
N ALA A 74 -14.04 15.57 -21.58
CA ALA A 74 -14.19 14.13 -21.77
C ALA A 74 -15.02 13.79 -23.02
N ALA A 75 -16.11 14.51 -23.24
CA ALA A 75 -16.94 14.36 -24.43
C ALA A 75 -16.21 14.74 -25.72
N GLU A 76 -15.45 15.85 -25.72
CA GLU A 76 -14.61 16.26 -26.84
C GLU A 76 -13.51 15.24 -27.19
N ALA A 77 -12.99 14.54 -26.16
CA ALA A 77 -12.02 13.46 -26.32
C ALA A 77 -12.65 12.09 -26.59
N GLU A 78 -13.98 12.01 -26.66
CA GLU A 78 -14.76 10.75 -26.80
C GLU A 78 -14.43 9.71 -25.72
N LEU A 79 -14.17 10.16 -24.46
CA LEU A 79 -13.79 9.30 -23.35
C LEU A 79 -14.90 9.20 -22.30
N PRO A 80 -15.10 8.01 -21.72
CA PRO A 80 -16.01 7.86 -20.61
C PRO A 80 -15.45 8.55 -19.35
N ILE A 81 -16.30 9.32 -18.66
CA ILE A 81 -15.97 9.95 -17.39
C ILE A 81 -16.96 9.55 -16.30
N TYR A 82 -16.46 9.09 -15.18
CA TYR A 82 -17.19 8.80 -13.96
C TYR A 82 -16.92 9.89 -12.94
N ILE A 83 -17.97 10.40 -12.31
CA ILE A 83 -17.85 11.47 -11.33
C ILE A 83 -18.61 11.10 -10.07
N SER A 84 -18.00 11.35 -8.91
CA SER A 84 -18.62 11.23 -7.60
C SER A 84 -18.48 12.52 -6.81
N ASN A 85 -19.47 12.82 -5.97
CA ASN A 85 -19.48 13.99 -5.11
C ASN A 85 -19.18 13.56 -3.68
N PHE A 86 -18.14 14.15 -3.07
CA PHE A 86 -17.87 13.91 -1.66
C PHE A 86 -18.94 14.58 -0.82
N SER A 87 -19.50 13.86 0.14
CA SER A 87 -20.48 14.35 1.10
C SER A 87 -20.03 14.07 2.53
N GLY A 88 -20.29 15.00 3.42
CA GLY A 88 -19.98 14.91 4.84
C GLY A 88 -18.85 15.83 5.30
N GLU A 89 -18.47 15.71 6.57
CA GLU A 89 -17.42 16.50 7.18
C GLU A 89 -16.07 16.25 6.52
N PHE A 90 -15.44 17.31 5.99
CA PHE A 90 -14.18 17.20 5.27
C PHE A 90 -13.02 16.95 6.22
N SER A 91 -12.28 15.87 5.98
CA SER A 91 -10.91 15.69 6.46
C SER A 91 -10.08 15.08 5.35
N GLU A 92 -8.77 15.40 5.30
CA GLU A 92 -7.85 14.90 4.28
C GLU A 92 -7.87 13.36 4.18
N ALA A 93 -7.93 12.69 5.34
CA ALA A 93 -7.98 11.22 5.40
C ALA A 93 -9.29 10.66 4.84
N ARG A 94 -10.45 11.25 5.21
CA ARG A 94 -11.76 10.83 4.69
C ARG A 94 -11.89 11.08 3.19
N ALA A 95 -11.47 12.26 2.74
CA ALA A 95 -11.47 12.61 1.32
C ALA A 95 -10.56 11.67 0.51
N ARG A 96 -9.40 11.28 1.08
CA ARG A 96 -8.51 10.30 0.47
C ARG A 96 -9.15 8.92 0.37
N ASN A 97 -9.74 8.41 1.45
CA ASN A 97 -10.38 7.09 1.46
C ASN A 97 -11.54 7.07 0.45
N PHE A 98 -12.44 8.06 0.50
CA PHE A 98 -13.55 8.19 -0.44
C PHE A 98 -13.09 8.17 -1.91
N ARG A 99 -11.99 8.87 -2.25
CA ARG A 99 -11.44 8.84 -3.62
C ARG A 99 -11.01 7.43 -4.03
N TYR A 100 -10.29 6.72 -3.16
CA TYR A 100 -9.82 5.37 -3.48
C TYR A 100 -10.96 4.36 -3.57
N ASP A 101 -11.96 4.45 -2.69
CA ASP A 101 -13.16 3.61 -2.74
C ASP A 101 -13.91 3.84 -4.07
N PHE A 102 -14.13 5.09 -4.44
CA PHE A 102 -14.76 5.45 -5.71
C PHE A 102 -13.95 4.95 -6.93
N PHE A 103 -12.64 5.12 -6.92
CA PHE A 103 -11.81 4.60 -8.03
C PHE A 103 -11.89 3.08 -8.13
N GLN A 104 -11.95 2.37 -7.02
CA GLN A 104 -12.16 0.92 -7.01
C GLN A 104 -13.52 0.52 -7.61
N GLU A 105 -14.59 1.25 -7.29
CA GLU A 105 -15.91 1.04 -7.87
C GLU A 105 -15.88 1.24 -9.39
N VAL A 106 -15.28 2.33 -9.87
CA VAL A 106 -15.14 2.60 -11.31
C VAL A 106 -14.35 1.48 -12.00
N MET A 107 -13.24 1.03 -11.39
CA MET A 107 -12.41 -0.03 -11.94
C MET A 107 -13.17 -1.36 -12.02
N LYS A 108 -13.91 -1.74 -10.98
CA LYS A 108 -14.76 -2.93 -10.98
C LYS A 108 -15.82 -2.84 -12.09
N LYS A 109 -16.48 -1.69 -12.23
CA LYS A 109 -17.53 -1.47 -13.22
C LYS A 109 -17.03 -1.53 -14.66
N THR A 110 -15.81 -1.09 -14.91
CA THR A 110 -15.23 -0.98 -16.26
C THR A 110 -14.31 -2.15 -16.62
N GLY A 111 -13.93 -2.98 -15.65
CA GLY A 111 -12.95 -4.04 -15.81
C GLY A 111 -11.52 -3.52 -15.97
N ALA A 112 -11.26 -2.27 -15.56
CA ALA A 112 -9.91 -1.71 -15.58
C ALA A 112 -9.06 -2.29 -14.44
N THR A 113 -7.78 -2.56 -14.73
CA THR A 113 -6.83 -3.11 -13.75
C THR A 113 -5.71 -2.13 -13.39
N ALA A 114 -5.61 -0.99 -14.08
CA ALA A 114 -4.68 0.09 -13.78
C ALA A 114 -5.39 1.36 -13.32
N LEU A 115 -4.94 1.92 -12.19
CA LEU A 115 -5.29 3.27 -11.72
C LEU A 115 -4.10 4.19 -11.95
N VAL A 116 -4.27 5.22 -12.77
CA VAL A 116 -3.19 6.15 -13.10
C VAL A 116 -3.37 7.45 -12.35
N THR A 117 -2.31 7.93 -11.71
CA THR A 117 -2.33 9.19 -10.95
C THR A 117 -1.13 10.07 -11.34
N ALA A 118 -1.31 11.39 -11.31
CA ALA A 118 -0.34 12.37 -11.79
C ALA A 118 0.70 12.81 -10.73
N HIS A 119 1.05 11.94 -9.78
CA HIS A 119 2.12 12.25 -8.83
C HIS A 119 3.46 12.41 -9.56
N HIS A 120 4.23 13.42 -9.15
CA HIS A 120 5.48 13.81 -9.79
C HIS A 120 6.64 13.92 -8.77
N ALA A 121 7.84 14.28 -9.24
CA ALA A 121 9.04 14.29 -8.40
C ALA A 121 8.94 15.26 -7.20
N ASP A 122 8.24 16.38 -7.35
CA ASP A 122 8.04 17.30 -6.21
C ASP A 122 7.17 16.68 -5.12
N ASP A 123 6.12 15.90 -5.48
CA ASP A 123 5.34 15.12 -4.51
C ASP A 123 6.20 14.09 -3.77
N GLN A 124 7.20 13.52 -4.46
CA GLN A 124 8.15 12.59 -3.89
C GLN A 124 8.98 13.28 -2.81
N VAL A 125 9.56 14.45 -3.13
CA VAL A 125 10.34 15.26 -2.17
C VAL A 125 9.49 15.62 -0.95
N GLU A 126 8.28 16.14 -1.17
CA GLU A 126 7.34 16.47 -0.09
C GLU A 126 7.08 15.25 0.81
N THR A 127 6.80 14.10 0.20
CA THR A 127 6.48 12.87 0.93
C THR A 127 7.67 12.36 1.74
N ILE A 128 8.87 12.38 1.18
CA ILE A 128 10.09 11.95 1.88
C ILE A 128 10.35 12.89 3.07
N LEU A 129 10.28 14.20 2.86
CA LEU A 129 10.52 15.18 3.91
C LEU A 129 9.45 15.09 5.03
N MET A 130 8.17 14.94 4.67
CA MET A 130 7.10 14.70 5.65
C MET A 130 7.37 13.45 6.50
N ARG A 131 7.82 12.37 5.87
CA ARG A 131 8.12 11.10 6.55
C ARG A 131 9.34 11.23 7.45
N LEU A 132 10.38 11.94 6.98
CA LEU A 132 11.59 12.22 7.76
C LEU A 132 11.26 13.02 9.04
N ILE A 133 10.51 14.11 8.92
CA ILE A 133 10.09 14.95 10.05
C ILE A 133 9.23 14.16 11.06
N ARG A 134 8.41 13.22 10.58
CA ARG A 134 7.59 12.34 11.44
C ARG A 134 8.39 11.19 12.08
N GLY A 135 9.68 11.06 11.81
CA GLY A 135 10.51 9.99 12.35
C GLY A 135 10.15 8.59 11.82
N THR A 136 9.71 8.50 10.59
CA THR A 136 9.36 7.24 9.94
C THR A 136 10.62 6.36 9.76
N ARG A 137 10.46 5.03 9.71
CA ARG A 137 11.57 4.10 9.46
C ARG A 137 12.20 4.36 8.09
N LEU A 138 13.52 4.13 8.01
CA LEU A 138 14.38 4.42 6.85
C LEU A 138 13.77 3.95 5.52
N ARG A 139 13.31 2.71 5.46
CA ARG A 139 12.72 2.14 4.24
C ARG A 139 11.55 2.93 3.65
N TYR A 140 10.74 3.58 4.48
CA TYR A 140 9.63 4.40 4.00
C TYR A 140 10.09 5.74 3.43
N LEU A 141 11.35 6.11 3.62
CA LEU A 141 11.97 7.27 3.00
C LEU A 141 12.30 7.06 1.51
N SER A 142 12.11 5.86 0.96
CA SER A 142 12.07 5.66 -0.50
C SER A 142 10.89 6.40 -1.16
N GLY A 143 9.96 6.95 -0.36
CA GLY A 143 8.89 7.82 -0.83
C GLY A 143 7.70 7.07 -1.45
N ILE A 144 7.15 7.63 -2.52
CA ILE A 144 6.00 7.09 -3.28
C ILE A 144 6.54 6.05 -4.27
N LYS A 145 5.88 4.91 -4.38
CA LYS A 145 6.24 3.89 -5.37
C LYS A 145 5.71 4.25 -6.75
N GLU A 146 6.53 4.08 -7.78
CA GLU A 146 6.15 4.28 -9.18
C GLU A 146 4.99 3.37 -9.59
N LYS A 147 5.06 2.09 -9.21
CA LYS A 147 4.01 1.10 -9.34
C LYS A 147 3.70 0.49 -7.96
N GLN A 148 2.42 0.28 -7.68
CA GLN A 148 1.99 -0.30 -6.41
C GLN A 148 0.76 -1.16 -6.63
N VAL A 149 0.84 -2.43 -6.28
CA VAL A 149 -0.31 -3.35 -6.30
C VAL A 149 -1.07 -3.22 -4.98
N VAL A 150 -2.39 -3.06 -5.07
CA VAL A 150 -3.32 -3.01 -3.95
C VAL A 150 -4.52 -3.90 -4.30
N GLY A 151 -4.57 -5.11 -3.76
CA GLY A 151 -5.52 -6.13 -4.20
C GLY A 151 -5.26 -6.51 -5.67
N GLU A 152 -6.27 -6.40 -6.51
CA GLU A 152 -6.20 -6.69 -7.96
C GLU A 152 -5.83 -5.46 -8.80
N ILE A 153 -5.61 -4.30 -8.18
CA ILE A 153 -5.39 -3.02 -8.84
C ILE A 153 -3.90 -2.67 -8.82
N GLU A 154 -3.36 -2.28 -9.96
CA GLU A 154 -2.05 -1.65 -10.04
C GLU A 154 -2.19 -0.12 -10.12
N ILE A 155 -1.64 0.59 -9.14
CA ILE A 155 -1.57 2.06 -9.16
C ILE A 155 -0.27 2.45 -9.86
N ILE A 156 -0.38 3.23 -10.94
CA ILE A 156 0.74 3.65 -11.79
C ILE A 156 0.90 5.18 -11.69
N ARG A 157 2.15 5.64 -11.56
CA ARG A 157 2.49 7.06 -11.43
C ARG A 157 3.55 7.43 -12.47
N PRO A 158 3.14 7.65 -13.72
CA PRO A 158 4.07 7.80 -14.83
C PRO A 158 4.93 9.06 -14.74
N PHE A 159 4.48 10.07 -13.99
CA PHE A 159 5.17 11.34 -13.83
C PHE A 159 6.15 11.38 -12.64
N LEU A 160 6.30 10.31 -11.88
CA LEU A 160 7.07 10.32 -10.63
C LEU A 160 8.54 10.71 -10.78
N HIS A 161 9.10 10.57 -11.99
CA HIS A 161 10.48 10.95 -12.32
C HIS A 161 10.63 12.35 -12.91
N PHE A 162 9.52 13.06 -13.14
CA PHE A 162 9.53 14.40 -13.75
C PHE A 162 9.23 15.45 -12.69
N GLN A 163 9.86 16.61 -12.80
CA GLN A 163 9.57 17.77 -11.96
C GLN A 163 8.41 18.58 -12.57
N LYS A 164 7.66 19.27 -11.73
CA LYS A 164 6.53 20.10 -12.18
C LYS A 164 6.94 21.15 -13.23
N LYS A 165 8.16 21.68 -13.15
CA LYS A 165 8.74 22.62 -14.12
C LYS A 165 8.91 22.02 -15.53
N ASP A 166 8.92 20.69 -15.67
CA ASP A 166 9.04 20.01 -16.95
C ASP A 166 7.71 19.99 -17.71
N PHE A 167 6.61 20.27 -17.05
CA PHE A 167 5.27 20.24 -17.64
C PHE A 167 4.99 21.53 -18.40
N PRO A 168 4.40 21.45 -19.61
CA PRO A 168 4.01 22.63 -20.35
C PRO A 168 2.82 23.32 -19.67
N SER A 169 2.70 24.62 -19.85
CA SER A 169 1.50 25.35 -19.47
C SER A 169 0.34 24.93 -20.37
N ILE A 170 -0.71 24.40 -19.80
CA ILE A 170 -1.95 24.00 -20.48
C ILE A 170 -3.14 24.51 -19.68
N PHE A 171 -4.34 24.41 -20.27
CA PHE A 171 -5.56 24.69 -19.53
C PHE A 171 -5.71 23.76 -18.33
N HIS A 172 -5.92 24.34 -17.16
CA HIS A 172 -6.19 23.63 -15.89
C HIS A 172 -6.92 24.55 -14.93
N PHE A 173 -7.49 23.97 -13.85
CA PHE A 173 -8.11 24.73 -12.79
C PHE A 173 -7.07 25.03 -11.70
N GLU A 174 -7.07 26.29 -11.22
CA GLU A 174 -6.21 26.68 -10.10
C GLU A 174 -6.90 26.36 -8.78
N ASP A 175 -6.24 25.61 -7.94
CA ASP A 175 -6.72 25.32 -6.59
C ASP A 175 -6.09 26.31 -5.59
N THR A 176 -6.86 27.34 -5.24
CA THR A 176 -6.43 28.37 -4.27
C THR A 176 -6.12 27.80 -2.88
N SER A 177 -6.70 26.64 -2.50
CA SER A 177 -6.42 26.00 -1.22
C SER A 177 -4.96 25.51 -1.09
N ASN A 178 -4.25 25.37 -2.20
CA ASN A 178 -2.82 25.03 -2.20
C ASN A 178 -1.93 26.15 -1.61
N GLN A 179 -2.43 27.37 -1.52
CA GLN A 179 -1.71 28.50 -0.96
C GLN A 179 -1.86 28.59 0.57
N GLU A 180 -2.83 27.90 1.15
CA GLU A 180 -3.08 27.92 2.58
C GLU A 180 -2.10 27.02 3.34
N ASN A 181 -1.39 27.57 4.33
CA ASN A 181 -0.43 26.81 5.16
C ASN A 181 -1.09 26.01 6.29
N HIS A 182 -2.42 25.80 6.24
CA HIS A 182 -3.13 25.03 7.25
C HIS A 182 -2.67 23.56 7.28
N TYR A 183 -2.53 22.95 6.13
CA TYR A 183 -2.11 21.55 6.03
C TYR A 183 -0.59 21.40 6.10
N PHE A 184 -0.14 20.32 6.77
CA PHE A 184 1.30 20.04 6.92
C PHE A 184 2.03 19.94 5.57
N ARG A 185 1.41 19.34 4.57
CA ARG A 185 1.97 19.24 3.22
C ARG A 185 2.17 20.62 2.58
N ASN A 186 1.20 21.52 2.74
CA ASN A 186 1.31 22.88 2.23
C ASN A 186 2.44 23.66 2.93
N ARG A 187 2.62 23.47 4.26
CA ARG A 187 3.77 24.07 4.98
C ARG A 187 5.11 23.55 4.46
N ILE A 188 5.22 22.25 4.15
CA ILE A 188 6.42 21.68 3.53
C ILE A 188 6.69 22.39 2.20
N ARG A 189 5.70 22.48 1.33
CA ARG A 189 5.79 23.05 -0.02
C ARG A 189 6.10 24.54 0.00
N ASN A 190 5.36 25.30 0.81
CA ASN A 190 5.34 26.75 0.73
C ASN A 190 6.36 27.43 1.69
N SER A 191 6.78 26.72 2.73
CA SER A 191 7.66 27.32 3.76
C SER A 191 8.97 26.56 3.91
N TYR A 192 8.94 25.25 4.18
CA TYR A 192 10.16 24.53 4.56
C TYR A 192 11.06 24.25 3.37
N LEU A 193 10.52 23.79 2.25
CA LEU A 193 11.32 23.53 1.05
C LEU A 193 12.01 24.78 0.52
N PRO A 194 11.33 25.96 0.39
CA PRO A 194 12.00 27.18 -0.04
C PRO A 194 13.16 27.61 0.86
N GLU A 195 13.03 27.44 2.18
CA GLU A 195 14.12 27.77 3.11
C GLU A 195 15.30 26.79 2.99
N LEU A 196 15.03 25.50 2.85
CA LEU A 196 16.07 24.48 2.65
C LEU A 196 16.77 24.64 1.30
N GLU A 197 16.08 25.11 0.27
CA GLU A 197 16.67 25.42 -1.04
C GLU A 197 17.58 26.65 -1.04
N LYS A 198 17.40 27.60 -0.09
CA LYS A 198 18.36 28.69 0.11
C LYS A 198 19.72 28.18 0.63
N GLU A 199 19.68 27.17 1.53
CA GLU A 199 20.91 26.55 2.06
C GLU A 199 21.58 25.63 1.00
N ASN A 200 20.74 24.88 0.25
CA ASN A 200 21.23 24.02 -0.83
C ASN A 200 20.30 24.10 -2.04
N PRO A 201 20.68 24.83 -3.10
CA PRO A 201 19.86 24.97 -4.32
C PRO A 201 19.50 23.62 -4.99
N ARG A 202 20.25 22.54 -4.70
CA ARG A 202 19.96 21.17 -5.19
C ARG A 202 19.36 20.29 -4.12
N PHE A 203 18.69 20.87 -3.11
CA PHE A 203 18.13 20.11 -1.99
C PHE A 203 17.10 19.06 -2.47
N ARG A 204 16.26 19.40 -3.45
CA ARG A 204 15.29 18.45 -4.04
C ARG A 204 15.99 17.24 -4.66
N ASP A 205 17.06 17.48 -5.42
CA ASP A 205 17.83 16.40 -6.07
C ASP A 205 18.50 15.51 -5.01
N ALA A 206 19.02 16.11 -3.94
CA ALA A 206 19.63 15.38 -2.82
C ALA A 206 18.61 14.47 -2.12
N ILE A 207 17.40 14.97 -1.83
CA ILE A 207 16.32 14.19 -1.21
C ILE A 207 15.85 13.05 -2.14
N LEU A 208 15.71 13.31 -3.43
CA LEU A 208 15.37 12.28 -4.42
C LEU A 208 16.47 11.21 -4.51
N GLY A 209 17.76 11.64 -4.49
CA GLY A 209 18.90 10.73 -4.47
C GLY A 209 18.86 9.77 -3.26
N ILE A 210 18.65 10.30 -2.06
CA ILE A 210 18.49 9.49 -0.83
C ILE A 210 17.34 8.50 -0.98
N GLY A 211 16.19 8.95 -1.49
CA GLY A 211 15.02 8.08 -1.70
C GLY A 211 15.31 6.93 -2.65
N ASN A 212 16.04 7.18 -3.74
CA ASN A 212 16.44 6.17 -4.71
C ASN A 212 17.45 5.18 -4.12
N GLU A 213 18.48 5.65 -3.40
CA GLU A 213 19.42 4.76 -2.73
C GLU A 213 18.73 3.82 -1.73
N ILE A 214 17.77 4.34 -0.95
CA ILE A 214 17.00 3.51 -0.02
C ILE A 214 16.17 2.47 -0.78
N LEU A 215 15.60 2.82 -1.93
CA LEU A 215 14.86 1.88 -2.77
C LEU A 215 15.79 0.77 -3.29
N ASP A 216 16.99 1.13 -3.76
CA ASP A 216 17.97 0.17 -4.25
C ASP A 216 18.42 -0.79 -3.13
N TYR A 217 18.67 -0.28 -1.92
CA TYR A 217 18.96 -1.14 -0.75
C TYR A 217 17.78 -2.07 -0.41
N ASP A 218 16.55 -1.59 -0.43
CA ASP A 218 15.37 -2.43 -0.16
C ASP A 218 15.23 -3.54 -1.20
N LEU A 219 15.48 -3.25 -2.48
CA LEU A 219 15.41 -4.24 -3.57
C LEU A 219 16.55 -5.27 -3.46
N ALA A 220 17.78 -4.82 -3.21
CA ALA A 220 18.93 -5.71 -3.03
C ALA A 220 18.74 -6.63 -1.82
N ILE A 221 18.25 -6.12 -0.70
CA ILE A 221 17.96 -6.94 0.48
C ILE A 221 16.86 -7.96 0.18
N ALA A 222 15.80 -7.56 -0.54
CA ALA A 222 14.73 -8.47 -0.91
C ALA A 222 15.26 -9.61 -1.80
N GLU A 223 16.12 -9.31 -2.77
CA GLU A 223 16.75 -10.29 -3.64
C GLU A 223 17.65 -11.26 -2.87
N LEU A 224 18.57 -10.74 -2.05
CA LEU A 224 19.50 -11.53 -1.23
C LEU A 224 18.77 -12.41 -0.19
N SER A 225 17.61 -11.97 0.29
CA SER A 225 16.83 -12.72 1.28
C SER A 225 15.88 -13.78 0.68
N ASN A 226 15.78 -13.89 -0.64
CA ASN A 226 14.86 -14.86 -1.29
C ASN A 226 15.13 -16.31 -0.92
N ASN A 227 16.39 -16.66 -0.63
CA ASN A 227 16.81 -18.01 -0.25
C ASN A 227 16.83 -18.25 1.26
N ILE A 228 16.40 -17.25 2.06
CA ILE A 228 16.40 -17.34 3.51
C ILE A 228 14.96 -17.61 3.99
N ASN A 229 14.77 -18.76 4.64
CA ASN A 229 13.50 -19.03 5.33
C ASN A 229 13.45 -18.26 6.65
N VAL A 230 12.92 -17.05 6.60
CA VAL A 230 12.79 -16.18 7.79
C VAL A 230 11.85 -16.77 8.85
N GLU A 231 10.92 -17.64 8.45
CA GLU A 231 9.97 -18.31 9.35
C GLU A 231 10.65 -19.40 10.19
N ASP A 232 11.81 -19.91 9.76
CA ASP A 232 12.66 -20.81 10.54
C ASP A 232 13.51 -20.00 11.54
N LEU A 233 13.17 -20.11 12.82
CA LEU A 233 13.86 -19.39 13.89
C LEU A 233 15.32 -19.83 14.06
N GLN A 234 15.67 -21.08 13.78
CA GLN A 234 17.04 -21.56 13.85
C GLN A 234 17.88 -20.86 12.78
N GLN A 235 17.38 -20.78 11.54
CA GLN A 235 18.03 -20.05 10.48
C GLN A 235 18.08 -18.55 10.77
N LEU A 236 16.97 -17.93 11.19
CA LEU A 236 16.91 -16.51 11.51
C LEU A 236 17.92 -16.13 12.61
N PHE A 237 18.01 -16.91 13.69
CA PHE A 237 18.88 -16.60 14.83
C PHE A 237 20.35 -16.97 14.59
N SER A 238 20.69 -17.65 13.47
CA SER A 238 22.09 -17.84 13.06
C SER A 238 22.74 -16.55 12.57
N TYR A 239 21.97 -15.54 12.22
CA TYR A 239 22.46 -14.24 11.75
C TYR A 239 22.69 -13.26 12.92
N SER A 240 23.44 -12.19 12.66
CA SER A 240 23.61 -11.08 13.61
C SER A 240 22.26 -10.41 13.92
N GLU A 241 22.12 -9.79 15.08
CA GLU A 241 20.87 -9.10 15.46
C GLU A 241 20.44 -8.02 14.46
N SER A 242 21.40 -7.34 13.83
CA SER A 242 21.11 -6.35 12.78
C SER A 242 20.49 -7.02 11.56
N THR A 243 21.06 -8.14 11.12
CA THR A 243 20.53 -8.92 9.98
C THR A 243 19.15 -9.50 10.31
N GLN A 244 18.97 -10.07 11.53
CA GLN A 244 17.66 -10.56 11.99
C GLN A 244 16.59 -9.47 11.89
N ARG A 245 16.90 -8.23 12.34
CA ARG A 245 15.97 -7.09 12.27
C ARG A 245 15.59 -6.76 10.82
N VAL A 246 16.58 -6.75 9.93
CA VAL A 246 16.34 -6.45 8.51
C VAL A 246 15.51 -7.54 7.84
N LEU A 247 15.89 -8.81 8.03
CA LEU A 247 15.16 -9.97 7.47
C LEU A 247 13.71 -10.02 7.95
N LEU A 248 13.50 -9.88 9.27
CA LEU A 248 12.15 -9.84 9.84
C LEU A 248 11.33 -8.66 9.27
N GLN A 249 11.96 -7.51 9.10
CA GLN A 249 11.30 -6.36 8.51
C GLN A 249 10.95 -6.58 7.03
N THR A 250 11.84 -7.23 6.27
CA THR A 250 11.60 -7.60 4.87
C THR A 250 10.47 -8.63 4.77
N TYR A 251 10.43 -9.60 5.67
CA TYR A 251 9.35 -10.58 5.77
C TYR A 251 7.99 -9.90 6.03
N LEU A 252 7.92 -8.99 7.00
CA LEU A 252 6.70 -8.23 7.34
C LEU A 252 6.16 -7.41 6.17
N ASN A 253 7.00 -7.07 5.19
CA ASN A 253 6.56 -6.32 4.01
C ASN A 253 5.71 -7.11 3.03
N ARG A 254 5.67 -8.42 3.16
CA ARG A 254 4.78 -9.30 2.39
C ARG A 254 3.31 -9.05 2.74
N PHE A 255 3.06 -8.40 3.88
CA PHE A 255 1.72 -8.08 4.39
C PHE A 255 1.44 -6.57 4.23
N PRO A 256 0.77 -6.15 3.14
CA PRO A 256 0.68 -4.74 2.75
C PRO A 256 0.00 -3.83 3.78
N ASP A 257 -0.96 -4.38 4.54
CA ASP A 257 -1.72 -3.63 5.55
C ASP A 257 -1.07 -3.71 6.94
N LEU A 258 0.02 -4.49 7.10
CA LEU A 258 0.68 -4.70 8.38
C LEU A 258 1.84 -3.73 8.58
N THR A 259 1.55 -2.54 9.08
CA THR A 259 2.57 -1.56 9.46
C THR A 259 2.73 -1.51 10.96
N LEU A 260 3.85 -2.03 11.48
CA LEU A 260 4.15 -2.05 12.92
C LEU A 260 4.82 -0.76 13.36
N THR A 261 4.43 -0.26 14.53
CA THR A 261 5.19 0.77 15.25
C THR A 261 6.53 0.21 15.75
N LYS A 262 7.41 1.10 16.21
CA LYS A 262 8.71 0.70 16.78
C LYS A 262 8.55 -0.23 17.99
N ALA A 263 7.56 0.06 18.85
CA ALA A 263 7.25 -0.74 20.02
C ALA A 263 6.69 -2.13 19.64
N GLN A 264 5.71 -2.19 18.75
CA GLN A 264 5.13 -3.45 18.27
C GLN A 264 6.18 -4.34 17.57
N PHE A 265 7.10 -3.76 16.81
CA PHE A 265 8.17 -4.53 16.19
C PHE A 265 9.14 -5.11 17.24
N ALA A 266 9.47 -4.34 18.29
CA ALA A 266 10.30 -4.82 19.39
C ALA A 266 9.60 -5.96 20.15
N GLU A 267 8.29 -5.86 20.37
CA GLU A 267 7.46 -6.89 20.98
C GLU A 267 7.48 -8.19 20.16
N VAL A 268 7.28 -8.12 18.84
CA VAL A 268 7.41 -9.27 17.96
C VAL A 268 8.78 -9.92 18.09
N GLN A 269 9.87 -9.14 18.08
CA GLN A 269 11.21 -9.69 18.27
C GLN A 269 11.38 -10.40 19.62
N GLN A 270 10.80 -9.87 20.68
CA GLN A 270 10.86 -10.46 22.00
C GLN A 270 10.07 -11.79 22.07
N ILE A 271 8.89 -11.84 21.44
CA ILE A 271 8.09 -13.07 21.33
C ILE A 271 8.87 -14.16 20.58
N LEU A 272 9.49 -13.81 19.45
CA LEU A 272 10.28 -14.77 18.67
C LEU A 272 11.46 -15.35 19.45
N LYS A 273 12.10 -14.57 20.33
CA LYS A 273 13.19 -15.00 21.22
C LYS A 273 12.72 -15.84 22.42
N SER A 274 11.43 -15.82 22.76
CA SER A 274 10.88 -16.60 23.88
C SER A 274 10.91 -18.10 23.59
N LYS A 275 10.89 -18.94 24.67
CA LYS A 275 10.83 -20.40 24.51
C LYS A 275 9.41 -20.94 24.35
N SER A 276 8.39 -20.11 24.59
CA SER A 276 6.99 -20.51 24.59
C SER A 276 6.43 -20.59 23.18
N GLN A 277 5.47 -21.50 22.99
CA GLN A 277 4.53 -21.39 21.87
C GLN A 277 3.62 -20.19 22.13
N TYR A 278 3.27 -19.46 21.09
CA TYR A 278 2.57 -18.19 21.28
C TYR A 278 1.68 -17.84 20.10
N ARG A 279 0.46 -17.42 20.40
CA ARG A 279 -0.41 -16.71 19.45
C ARG A 279 -0.60 -15.30 19.93
N HIS A 280 -0.26 -14.33 19.09
CA HIS A 280 -0.29 -12.91 19.44
C HIS A 280 -0.98 -12.10 18.34
N PRO A 281 -2.14 -11.48 18.65
CA PRO A 281 -2.77 -10.57 17.71
C PRO A 281 -1.88 -9.33 17.52
N ILE A 282 -1.62 -8.96 16.26
CA ILE A 282 -0.74 -7.84 15.96
C ILE A 282 -1.61 -6.60 15.65
N LYS A 283 -1.96 -6.40 14.41
CA LYS A 283 -2.70 -5.23 13.93
C LYS A 283 -3.47 -5.58 12.67
N ASN A 284 -4.58 -4.90 12.42
CA ASN A 284 -5.39 -5.06 11.21
C ASN A 284 -5.83 -6.50 10.93
N GLY A 285 -6.14 -7.25 11.98
CA GLY A 285 -6.58 -8.64 11.86
C GLY A 285 -5.48 -9.63 11.49
N TYR A 286 -4.22 -9.29 11.74
CA TYR A 286 -3.11 -10.24 11.66
C TYR A 286 -2.75 -10.78 13.02
N GLU A 287 -2.33 -12.03 13.07
CA GLU A 287 -1.75 -12.67 14.24
C GLU A 287 -0.38 -13.27 13.92
N LEU A 288 0.51 -13.25 14.91
CA LEU A 288 1.76 -13.98 14.95
C LEU A 288 1.52 -15.32 15.63
N ILE A 289 1.79 -16.40 14.91
CA ILE A 289 1.75 -17.76 15.48
C ILE A 289 3.20 -18.24 15.55
N LYS A 290 3.65 -18.61 16.75
CA LYS A 290 4.95 -19.21 16.99
C LYS A 290 4.78 -20.61 17.51
N GLU A 291 5.34 -21.58 16.81
CA GLU A 291 5.32 -23.00 17.18
C GLU A 291 6.73 -23.57 17.11
N TYR A 292 7.28 -24.00 18.24
CA TYR A 292 8.64 -24.54 18.35
C TYR A 292 9.70 -23.63 17.69
N GLN A 293 10.28 -24.10 16.59
CA GLN A 293 11.34 -23.39 15.84
C GLN A 293 10.83 -22.63 14.60
N GLN A 294 9.52 -22.47 14.49
CA GLN A 294 8.92 -21.78 13.37
C GLN A 294 7.96 -20.69 13.83
N PHE A 295 7.76 -19.69 13.00
CA PHE A 295 6.69 -18.72 13.17
C PHE A 295 6.06 -18.36 11.82
N GLN A 296 4.83 -17.89 11.87
CA GLN A 296 4.14 -17.37 10.70
C GLN A 296 3.27 -16.18 11.10
N ILE A 297 2.95 -15.35 10.13
CA ILE A 297 1.97 -14.27 10.27
C ILE A 297 0.80 -14.58 9.36
N CYS A 298 -0.38 -14.69 9.95
CA CYS A 298 -1.62 -15.01 9.26
C CYS A 298 -2.63 -13.88 9.42
N LYS A 299 -3.49 -13.69 8.43
CA LYS A 299 -4.68 -12.87 8.60
C LYS A 299 -5.71 -13.70 9.36
N ILE A 300 -6.22 -13.16 10.47
CA ILE A 300 -7.30 -13.79 11.21
C ILE A 300 -8.51 -13.79 10.26
N SER A 301 -8.87 -14.95 9.73
CA SER A 301 -10.16 -15.09 9.08
C SER A 301 -11.21 -14.79 10.16
N PRO A 302 -12.26 -13.99 9.88
CA PRO A 302 -13.40 -13.97 10.78
C PRO A 302 -13.80 -15.43 10.90
N GLN A 303 -13.62 -15.99 12.09
CA GLN A 303 -14.13 -17.33 12.39
C GLN A 303 -15.60 -17.28 11.98
N ALA A 304 -15.98 -18.05 10.96
CA ALA A 304 -17.31 -18.63 10.98
C ALA A 304 -17.42 -19.23 12.39
N ASP A 305 -18.43 -18.84 13.15
CA ASP A 305 -18.72 -19.43 14.43
C ASP A 305 -18.55 -20.95 14.30
N GLU A 306 -17.32 -21.44 14.54
CA GLU A 306 -17.11 -22.82 14.86
C GLU A 306 -17.86 -22.95 16.18
N LYS A 307 -19.09 -23.46 16.09
CA LYS A 307 -19.72 -24.05 17.25
C LYS A 307 -18.63 -24.90 17.88
N GLU A 308 -18.22 -24.54 19.10
CA GLU A 308 -17.43 -25.42 19.92
C GLU A 308 -18.27 -26.71 20.03
N ASP A 309 -17.94 -27.68 19.17
CA ASP A 309 -18.53 -29.00 19.26
C ASP A 309 -17.95 -29.60 20.53
N GLU A 310 -18.69 -29.52 21.65
CA GLU A 310 -18.32 -30.19 22.89
C GLU A 310 -18.33 -31.69 22.63
N LEU A 311 -17.13 -32.29 22.61
CA LEU A 311 -16.99 -33.72 22.58
C LEU A 311 -17.11 -34.26 24.02
N VAL A 312 -18.28 -34.81 24.39
CA VAL A 312 -18.47 -35.43 25.70
C VAL A 312 -17.95 -36.87 25.69
N LEU A 313 -16.88 -37.10 26.45
CA LEU A 313 -16.26 -38.40 26.57
C LEU A 313 -16.59 -39.00 27.96
N HIS A 314 -17.32 -40.12 27.99
CA HIS A 314 -17.63 -40.80 29.26
C HIS A 314 -16.50 -41.80 29.59
N TYR A 315 -16.32 -42.06 30.90
CA TYR A 315 -15.36 -43.05 31.40
C TYR A 315 -15.63 -44.43 30.77
N GLN A 316 -14.59 -45.11 30.35
CA GLN A 316 -14.65 -46.37 29.60
C GLN A 316 -15.36 -46.29 28.25
N ASN A 317 -15.24 -45.14 27.58
CA ASN A 317 -15.80 -44.96 26.23
C ASN A 317 -14.73 -44.48 25.25
N GLN A 318 -14.98 -44.70 23.97
CA GLN A 318 -14.15 -44.23 22.83
C GLN A 318 -15.04 -43.48 21.87
N VAL A 319 -14.56 -42.32 21.37
CA VAL A 319 -15.28 -41.52 20.41
C VAL A 319 -14.32 -41.12 19.28
N ALA A 320 -14.72 -41.40 18.04
CA ALA A 320 -14.00 -40.91 16.87
C ALA A 320 -14.49 -39.51 16.48
N TYR A 321 -13.57 -38.56 16.38
CA TYR A 321 -13.87 -37.19 15.98
C TYR A 321 -12.74 -36.61 15.14
N GLN A 322 -13.06 -36.01 14.01
CA GLN A 322 -12.12 -35.37 13.08
C GLN A 322 -10.89 -36.23 12.69
N GLY A 323 -11.09 -37.55 12.52
CA GLY A 323 -10.02 -38.49 12.14
C GLY A 323 -9.16 -38.97 13.32
N TYR A 324 -9.47 -38.58 14.54
CA TYR A 324 -8.82 -39.02 15.76
C TYR A 324 -9.77 -39.90 16.57
N LEU A 325 -9.19 -40.89 17.28
CA LEU A 325 -9.92 -41.72 18.25
C LEU A 325 -9.56 -41.26 19.67
N PHE A 326 -10.56 -40.78 20.39
CA PHE A 326 -10.44 -40.36 21.77
C PHE A 326 -10.91 -41.51 22.68
N SER A 327 -10.16 -41.78 23.73
CA SER A 327 -10.50 -42.84 24.72
C SER A 327 -10.29 -42.34 26.13
N PHE A 328 -11.25 -42.60 27.01
CA PHE A 328 -11.14 -42.29 28.40
C PHE A 328 -11.34 -43.55 29.26
N GLY A 329 -10.26 -43.95 29.95
CA GLY A 329 -10.26 -45.15 30.80
C GLY A 329 -10.16 -46.50 30.09
N LEU A 330 -9.93 -46.50 28.78
CA LEU A 330 -9.61 -47.68 27.96
C LEU A 330 -8.26 -47.53 27.30
N PRO A 331 -7.45 -48.58 27.13
CA PRO A 331 -6.19 -48.52 26.41
C PRO A 331 -6.45 -48.25 24.90
N LEU A 332 -5.58 -47.48 24.30
CA LEU A 332 -5.52 -47.25 22.86
C LEU A 332 -4.28 -47.99 22.30
N GLU A 333 -4.45 -48.71 21.20
CA GLU A 333 -3.34 -49.29 20.42
C GLU A 333 -3.21 -48.51 19.11
N GLY A 334 -2.01 -48.03 18.76
CA GLY A 334 -1.76 -47.28 17.53
C GLY A 334 -0.38 -46.61 17.47
N GLU A 335 0.00 -46.11 16.28
CA GLU A 335 1.33 -45.57 16.03
C GLU A 335 1.57 -44.18 16.63
N SER A 336 0.55 -43.44 17.03
CA SER A 336 0.67 -42.11 17.62
C SER A 336 -0.36 -41.93 18.74
N ILE A 337 0.07 -42.13 19.97
CA ILE A 337 -0.77 -41.96 21.17
C ILE A 337 -0.29 -40.74 21.93
N GLN A 338 -1.17 -39.74 22.12
CA GLN A 338 -0.94 -38.61 23.02
C GLN A 338 -1.81 -38.72 24.25
N GLN A 339 -1.19 -38.70 25.44
CA GLN A 339 -1.93 -38.68 26.71
C GLN A 339 -2.18 -37.23 27.14
N ILE A 340 -3.43 -36.89 27.30
CA ILE A 340 -3.86 -35.58 27.82
C ILE A 340 -4.18 -35.74 29.32
N PRO A 341 -3.49 -35.07 30.23
CA PRO A 341 -3.84 -35.10 31.64
C PRO A 341 -5.19 -34.41 31.88
N VAL A 342 -6.13 -35.12 32.46
CA VAL A 342 -7.43 -34.57 32.84
C VAL A 342 -7.37 -34.24 34.33
N SER A 343 -7.57 -32.95 34.69
CA SER A 343 -7.75 -32.55 36.08
C SER A 343 -9.11 -33.06 36.59
N ARG A 344 -9.13 -33.70 37.75
CA ARG A 344 -10.38 -33.95 38.46
C ARG A 344 -10.83 -32.64 39.12
N GLU A 345 -11.66 -31.89 38.47
CA GLU A 345 -12.56 -30.97 39.16
C GLU A 345 -13.91 -31.65 39.29
N THR A 346 -14.26 -31.91 40.54
CA THR A 346 -15.58 -32.38 40.98
C THR A 346 -16.59 -31.27 40.89
#